data_08be7c62b1b2ad569afd64ec8d5c909f
#
_entry.id   08be7c62b1b2ad569afd64ec8d5c909f
#
_cell.length_a   1.000
_cell.length_b   1.000
_cell.length_c   1.000
_cell.angle_alpha   90.00
_cell.angle_beta   90.00
_cell.angle_gamma   90.00
#
_symmetry.space_group_name_H-M   'P 1'
#
loop_
_entity.id
_entity.type
_entity.pdbx_description
1 polymer ?
#
loop_
_entity_poly.entity_id
_entity_poly.type
_entity_poly.pdbx_seq_one_letter_code
_entity_poly.pdbx_strand_id
1 'polypeptide(L)'
;MMNLASIDIGSNGARLLIKRFDPEAIREEDRIKKLMFIRIPLRLGKDVFTLGKVSKEREKMMLHMMKGFKQFMKLNDVEAFRACATSAMRDAENGKKVLKKIEKQTGIKLEIIKGQEEAQLLYNNLVEKTDSNEGSFAYIDVGGGSTEVSIIHDGVLAESYSYNMGTLRMLNGKVTAETEKLFKENLTRYAEQYGDIKIIGSGGNINKLNKLARHSKQDSKNLTLAELKRLYSMMQPLSIEEREISFSLKEDRADVIIPAAEIFLKACEYLKCESIMVPNISLADSIVDGLYEKMMAKTEE
;
A
#
# COMPACT_ATOMS: atom_id res chain seq x y z
N MET A 1 22.69 -15.40 6.94
CA MET A 1 21.75 -15.32 5.80
C MET A 1 20.40 -15.91 6.23
N MET A 2 19.28 -15.21 6.03
CA MET A 2 17.93 -15.70 6.38
C MET A 2 16.88 -15.28 5.33
N ASN A 3 15.88 -16.12 5.10
CA ASN A 3 14.75 -15.83 4.22
C ASN A 3 13.53 -15.50 5.08
N LEU A 4 12.97 -14.31 4.91
CA LEU A 4 11.81 -13.83 5.61
C LEU A 4 10.67 -13.50 4.66
N ALA A 5 9.44 -13.56 5.13
CA ALA A 5 8.27 -13.24 4.32
C ALA A 5 7.31 -12.27 4.98
N SER A 6 6.63 -11.50 4.15
CA SER A 6 5.42 -10.78 4.54
C SER A 6 4.22 -11.23 3.73
N ILE A 7 3.06 -11.27 4.38
CA ILE A 7 1.76 -11.41 3.74
C ILE A 7 0.98 -10.14 4.07
N ASP A 8 0.58 -9.41 3.03
CA ASP A 8 -0.24 -8.20 3.13
C ASP A 8 -1.58 -8.45 2.45
N ILE A 9 -2.68 -8.36 3.21
CA ILE A 9 -4.05 -8.52 2.71
C ILE A 9 -4.77 -7.18 2.75
N GLY A 10 -4.72 -6.49 1.62
CA GLY A 10 -5.44 -5.23 1.42
C GLY A 10 -6.85 -5.43 0.87
N SER A 11 -7.60 -4.33 0.74
CA SER A 11 -8.98 -4.34 0.23
C SER A 11 -9.07 -4.75 -1.25
N ASN A 12 -8.09 -4.41 -2.09
CA ASN A 12 -8.09 -4.74 -3.51
C ASN A 12 -7.30 -6.01 -3.84
N GLY A 13 -6.20 -6.26 -3.15
CA GLY A 13 -5.36 -7.42 -3.44
C GLY A 13 -4.57 -7.88 -2.23
N ALA A 14 -4.15 -9.14 -2.29
CA ALA A 14 -3.24 -9.73 -1.31
C ALA A 14 -1.86 -9.92 -1.95
N ARG A 15 -0.82 -9.81 -1.14
CA ARG A 15 0.57 -9.93 -1.56
C ARG A 15 1.33 -10.91 -0.67
N LEU A 16 2.19 -11.71 -1.27
CA LEU A 16 3.27 -12.43 -0.60
C LEU A 16 4.58 -11.86 -1.12
N LEU A 17 5.43 -11.41 -0.23
CA LEU A 17 6.79 -10.98 -0.53
C LEU A 17 7.76 -11.81 0.29
N ILE A 18 8.76 -12.41 -0.38
CA ILE A 18 9.86 -13.15 0.26
C ILE A 18 11.14 -12.42 -0.05
N LYS A 19 11.90 -12.06 0.97
CA LYS A 19 13.23 -11.46 0.88
C LYS A 19 14.27 -12.33 1.56
N ARG A 20 15.48 -12.31 1.01
CA ARG A 20 16.68 -12.81 1.65
C ARG A 20 17.43 -11.64 2.27
N PHE A 21 17.85 -11.82 3.50
CA PHE A 21 18.71 -10.90 4.23
C PHE A 21 20.05 -11.58 4.49
N ASP A 22 21.12 -10.94 4.05
CA ASP A 22 22.50 -11.41 4.19
C ASP A 22 23.39 -10.26 4.65
N PRO A 23 23.48 -10.04 5.99
CA PRO A 23 24.26 -8.93 6.55
C PRO A 23 25.76 -9.04 6.24
N GLU A 24 26.24 -10.25 5.91
CA GLU A 24 27.66 -10.51 5.62
C GLU A 24 27.99 -10.39 4.12
N ALA A 25 27.01 -10.08 3.27
CA ALA A 25 27.24 -9.90 1.85
C ALA A 25 28.25 -8.76 1.60
N ILE A 26 29.22 -9.04 0.72
CA ILE A 26 30.30 -8.09 0.40
C ILE A 26 29.75 -6.82 -0.25
N ARG A 27 28.80 -6.97 -1.18
CA ARG A 27 28.16 -5.84 -1.86
C ARG A 27 26.88 -5.46 -1.12
N GLU A 28 26.68 -4.17 -0.88
CA GLU A 28 25.51 -3.64 -0.19
C GLU A 28 24.20 -4.03 -0.90
N GLU A 29 24.18 -4.01 -2.23
CA GLU A 29 23.04 -4.42 -3.06
C GLU A 29 22.64 -5.90 -2.90
N ASP A 30 23.54 -6.76 -2.44
CA ASP A 30 23.28 -8.18 -2.20
C ASP A 30 22.80 -8.46 -0.76
N ARG A 31 22.88 -7.49 0.16
CA ARG A 31 22.45 -7.65 1.56
C ARG A 31 20.95 -7.89 1.70
N ILE A 32 20.15 -7.32 0.80
CA ILE A 32 18.69 -7.52 0.77
C ILE A 32 18.26 -7.86 -0.65
N LYS A 33 17.82 -9.10 -0.85
CA LYS A 33 17.41 -9.58 -2.16
C LYS A 33 15.95 -10.05 -2.17
N LYS A 34 15.14 -9.49 -3.06
CA LYS A 34 13.77 -9.96 -3.30
C LYS A 34 13.80 -11.30 -4.06
N LEU A 35 13.37 -12.37 -3.39
CA LEU A 35 13.31 -13.72 -3.98
C LEU A 35 12.01 -13.97 -4.71
N MET A 36 10.88 -13.51 -4.15
CA MET A 36 9.56 -13.77 -4.73
C MET A 36 8.60 -12.63 -4.38
N PHE A 37 7.77 -12.26 -5.36
CA PHE A 37 6.65 -11.35 -5.16
C PHE A 37 5.43 -11.88 -5.91
N ILE A 38 4.38 -12.19 -5.18
CA ILE A 38 3.10 -12.65 -5.74
C ILE A 38 2.01 -11.67 -5.33
N ARG A 39 1.21 -11.21 -6.29
CA ARG A 39 0.02 -10.41 -6.05
C ARG A 39 -1.22 -11.11 -6.60
N ILE A 40 -2.22 -11.29 -5.74
CA ILE A 40 -3.51 -11.90 -6.07
C ILE A 40 -4.62 -10.84 -5.92
N PRO A 41 -5.46 -10.61 -6.95
CA PRO A 41 -6.56 -9.64 -6.93
C PRO A 41 -7.75 -10.21 -6.13
N LEU A 42 -7.63 -10.24 -4.81
CA LEU A 42 -8.63 -10.83 -3.92
C LEU A 42 -9.91 -10.00 -3.81
N ARG A 43 -9.82 -8.66 -3.96
CA ARG A 43 -10.93 -7.70 -4.00
C ARG A 43 -11.92 -7.80 -2.82
N LEU A 44 -11.41 -8.01 -1.61
CA LEU A 44 -12.23 -8.08 -0.38
C LEU A 44 -13.12 -6.85 -0.19
N GLY A 45 -12.61 -5.68 -0.54
CA GLY A 45 -13.35 -4.43 -0.41
C GLY A 45 -14.63 -4.38 -1.26
N LYS A 46 -14.69 -5.11 -2.38
CA LYS A 46 -15.92 -5.20 -3.19
C LYS A 46 -17.07 -5.80 -2.37
N ASP A 47 -16.79 -6.85 -1.59
CA ASP A 47 -17.79 -7.47 -0.72
C ASP A 47 -18.03 -6.64 0.54
N VAL A 48 -16.97 -6.26 1.23
CA VAL A 48 -17.08 -5.63 2.56
C VAL A 48 -17.76 -4.27 2.48
N PHE A 49 -17.43 -3.44 1.47
CA PHE A 49 -18.03 -2.11 1.34
C PHE A 49 -19.45 -2.12 0.74
N THR A 50 -19.91 -3.26 0.22
CA THR A 50 -21.29 -3.43 -0.25
C THR A 50 -22.14 -4.25 0.72
N LEU A 51 -21.59 -5.35 1.26
CA LEU A 51 -22.33 -6.34 2.05
C LEU A 51 -22.06 -6.23 3.56
N GLY A 52 -21.10 -5.39 4.00
CA GLY A 52 -20.64 -5.30 5.39
C GLY A 52 -19.78 -6.48 5.86
N LYS A 53 -19.56 -7.50 5.04
CA LYS A 53 -18.90 -8.76 5.41
C LYS A 53 -18.16 -9.40 4.25
N VAL A 54 -17.22 -10.27 4.57
CA VAL A 54 -16.56 -11.15 3.58
C VAL A 54 -17.54 -12.26 3.18
N SER A 55 -17.79 -12.42 1.87
CA SER A 55 -18.64 -13.48 1.36
C SER A 55 -18.01 -14.87 1.52
N LYS A 56 -18.81 -15.92 1.43
CA LYS A 56 -18.31 -17.32 1.48
C LYS A 56 -17.36 -17.60 0.29
N GLU A 57 -17.61 -17.00 -0.86
CA GLU A 57 -16.78 -17.13 -2.04
C GLU A 57 -15.39 -16.54 -1.77
N ARG A 58 -15.32 -15.29 -1.28
CA ARG A 58 -14.04 -14.63 -0.95
C ARG A 58 -13.30 -15.33 0.18
N GLU A 59 -14.03 -15.83 1.19
CA GLU A 59 -13.45 -16.65 2.25
C GLU A 59 -12.78 -17.92 1.68
N LYS A 60 -13.43 -18.61 0.74
CA LYS A 60 -12.87 -19.77 0.05
C LYS A 60 -11.64 -19.40 -0.78
N MET A 61 -11.70 -18.30 -1.53
CA MET A 61 -10.55 -17.78 -2.28
C MET A 61 -9.36 -17.46 -1.36
N MET A 62 -9.60 -16.74 -0.24
CA MET A 62 -8.59 -16.47 0.76
C MET A 62 -7.94 -17.75 1.28
N LEU A 63 -8.72 -18.74 1.61
CA LEU A 63 -8.22 -20.01 2.13
C LEU A 63 -7.30 -20.72 1.13
N HIS A 64 -7.71 -20.81 -0.15
CA HIS A 64 -6.88 -21.40 -1.21
C HIS A 64 -5.58 -20.61 -1.41
N MET A 65 -5.69 -19.29 -1.45
CA MET A 65 -4.53 -18.40 -1.56
C MET A 65 -3.54 -18.61 -0.41
N MET A 66 -4.03 -18.63 0.84
CA MET A 66 -3.17 -18.82 2.02
C MET A 66 -2.50 -20.18 2.06
N LYS A 67 -3.19 -21.24 1.58
CA LYS A 67 -2.55 -22.55 1.37
C LYS A 67 -1.43 -22.48 0.35
N GLY A 68 -1.65 -21.78 -0.77
CA GLY A 68 -0.62 -21.54 -1.77
C GLY A 68 0.57 -20.76 -1.23
N PHE A 69 0.33 -19.66 -0.50
CA PHE A 69 1.38 -18.87 0.15
C PHE A 69 2.22 -19.70 1.12
N LYS A 70 1.58 -20.60 1.89
CA LYS A 70 2.29 -21.53 2.77
C LYS A 70 3.25 -22.44 2.00
N GLN A 71 2.86 -22.94 0.82
CA GLN A 71 3.74 -23.79 0.00
C GLN A 71 4.90 -22.97 -0.60
N PHE A 72 4.64 -21.74 -1.06
CA PHE A 72 5.71 -20.86 -1.56
C PHE A 72 6.71 -20.47 -0.47
N MET A 73 6.26 -20.22 0.75
CA MET A 73 7.15 -19.97 1.89
C MET A 73 8.01 -21.22 2.21
N LYS A 74 7.42 -22.41 2.19
CA LYS A 74 8.18 -23.66 2.37
C LYS A 74 9.21 -23.88 1.26
N LEU A 75 8.83 -23.65 -0.01
CA LEU A 75 9.71 -23.82 -1.16
C LEU A 75 10.95 -22.89 -1.10
N ASN A 76 10.83 -21.77 -0.43
CA ASN A 76 11.89 -20.79 -0.28
C ASN A 76 12.54 -20.81 1.10
N ASP A 77 12.37 -21.88 1.87
CA ASP A 77 12.96 -22.06 3.21
C ASP A 77 12.79 -20.82 4.10
N VAL A 78 11.55 -20.26 4.13
CA VAL A 78 11.24 -19.08 4.93
C VAL A 78 11.27 -19.44 6.42
N GLU A 79 12.15 -18.78 7.17
CA GLU A 79 12.40 -19.01 8.60
C GLU A 79 11.36 -18.32 9.48
N ALA A 80 10.95 -17.11 9.10
CA ALA A 80 9.90 -16.38 9.82
C ALA A 80 9.07 -15.54 8.83
N PHE A 81 7.83 -15.27 9.22
CA PHE A 81 6.93 -14.41 8.45
C PHE A 81 6.03 -13.59 9.37
N ARG A 82 5.57 -12.46 8.84
CA ARG A 82 4.47 -11.68 9.45
C ARG A 82 3.34 -11.52 8.42
N ALA A 83 2.10 -11.74 8.85
CA ALA A 83 0.93 -11.68 8.00
C ALA A 83 -0.08 -10.68 8.55
N CYS A 84 -0.35 -9.61 7.78
CA CYS A 84 -1.21 -8.50 8.15
C CYS A 84 -2.41 -8.41 7.23
N ALA A 85 -3.54 -7.97 7.78
CA ALA A 85 -4.73 -7.61 7.04
C ALA A 85 -5.16 -6.18 7.44
N THR A 86 -5.65 -5.40 6.46
CA THR A 86 -5.91 -3.99 6.64
C THR A 86 -7.42 -3.65 6.56
N SER A 87 -7.79 -2.50 6.00
CA SER A 87 -9.11 -1.87 6.11
C SER A 87 -10.30 -2.78 5.81
N ALA A 88 -10.29 -3.59 4.72
CA ALA A 88 -11.43 -4.47 4.44
C ALA A 88 -11.68 -5.51 5.56
N MET A 89 -10.61 -6.14 6.07
CA MET A 89 -10.77 -7.12 7.16
C MET A 89 -11.10 -6.45 8.49
N ARG A 90 -10.65 -5.20 8.69
CA ARG A 90 -10.97 -4.38 9.87
C ARG A 90 -12.45 -4.02 9.91
N ASP A 91 -13.03 -3.67 8.74
CA ASP A 91 -14.43 -3.23 8.61
C ASP A 91 -15.43 -4.39 8.49
N ALA A 92 -14.98 -5.60 8.14
CA ALA A 92 -15.85 -6.75 7.96
C ALA A 92 -16.43 -7.26 9.29
N GLU A 93 -17.76 -7.32 9.41
CA GLU A 93 -18.48 -7.88 10.58
C GLU A 93 -17.99 -9.30 10.96
N ASN A 94 -17.69 -10.12 9.95
CA ASN A 94 -17.21 -11.47 10.13
C ASN A 94 -15.67 -11.62 10.04
N GLY A 95 -14.93 -10.52 9.92
CA GLY A 95 -13.48 -10.50 9.66
C GLY A 95 -12.70 -11.39 10.63
N LYS A 96 -12.85 -11.19 11.94
CA LYS A 96 -12.18 -11.99 12.97
C LYS A 96 -12.51 -13.50 12.87
N LYS A 97 -13.76 -13.85 12.51
CA LYS A 97 -14.19 -15.26 12.35
C LYS A 97 -13.52 -15.90 11.14
N VAL A 98 -13.43 -15.17 10.03
CA VAL A 98 -12.75 -15.61 8.81
C VAL A 98 -11.26 -15.83 9.07
N LEU A 99 -10.58 -14.92 9.76
CA LEU A 99 -9.16 -15.07 10.09
C LEU A 99 -8.88 -16.27 10.98
N LYS A 100 -9.67 -16.48 12.03
CA LYS A 100 -9.56 -17.68 12.90
C LYS A 100 -9.72 -18.99 12.11
N LYS A 101 -10.63 -19.02 11.13
CA LYS A 101 -10.83 -20.21 10.28
C LYS A 101 -9.63 -20.46 9.37
N ILE A 102 -9.07 -19.41 8.80
CA ILE A 102 -7.86 -19.48 7.97
C ILE A 102 -6.68 -19.98 8.81
N GLU A 103 -6.46 -19.42 9.99
CA GLU A 103 -5.41 -19.83 10.92
C GLU A 103 -5.54 -21.33 11.26
N LYS A 104 -6.75 -21.77 11.63
CA LYS A 104 -7.03 -23.19 11.95
C LYS A 104 -6.68 -24.14 10.78
N GLN A 105 -6.90 -23.73 9.53
CA GLN A 105 -6.71 -24.60 8.35
C GLN A 105 -5.33 -24.50 7.72
N THR A 106 -4.60 -23.41 7.97
CA THR A 106 -3.30 -23.15 7.32
C THR A 106 -2.15 -23.08 8.31
N GLY A 107 -2.43 -22.81 9.58
CA GLY A 107 -1.43 -22.47 10.59
C GLY A 107 -0.87 -21.06 10.45
N ILE A 108 -1.38 -20.24 9.52
CA ILE A 108 -0.94 -18.86 9.33
C ILE A 108 -1.85 -17.95 10.14
N LYS A 109 -1.29 -17.31 11.16
CA LYS A 109 -1.96 -16.28 11.94
C LYS A 109 -1.89 -14.96 11.21
N LEU A 110 -3.06 -14.37 10.92
CA LEU A 110 -3.22 -13.05 10.33
C LEU A 110 -3.60 -12.03 11.39
N GLU A 111 -2.88 -10.91 11.43
CA GLU A 111 -3.13 -9.80 12.34
C GLU A 111 -3.94 -8.71 11.60
N ILE A 112 -4.99 -8.19 12.22
CA ILE A 112 -5.66 -6.98 11.71
C ILE A 112 -4.91 -5.78 12.29
N ILE A 113 -4.17 -5.07 11.45
CA ILE A 113 -3.44 -3.87 11.87
C ILE A 113 -4.33 -2.62 11.76
N LYS A 114 -4.10 -1.67 12.67
CA LYS A 114 -4.76 -0.35 12.64
C LYS A 114 -4.11 0.53 11.58
N GLY A 115 -4.84 1.54 11.07
CA GLY A 115 -4.30 2.49 10.08
C GLY A 115 -3.06 3.25 10.60
N GLN A 116 -3.01 3.59 11.88
CA GLN A 116 -1.82 4.21 12.49
C GLN A 116 -0.60 3.27 12.51
N GLU A 117 -0.81 1.95 12.76
CA GLU A 117 0.26 0.97 12.70
C GLU A 117 0.74 0.76 11.25
N GLU A 118 -0.20 0.76 10.29
CA GLU A 118 0.09 0.71 8.86
C GLU A 118 0.97 1.90 8.44
N ALA A 119 0.60 3.11 8.86
CA ALA A 119 1.37 4.33 8.61
C ALA A 119 2.76 4.30 9.27
N GLN A 120 2.88 3.80 10.50
CA GLN A 120 4.16 3.68 11.19
C GLN A 120 5.12 2.68 10.51
N LEU A 121 4.60 1.54 10.05
CA LEU A 121 5.39 0.57 9.29
C LEU A 121 5.94 1.16 7.99
N LEU A 122 5.11 1.93 7.29
CA LEU A 122 5.50 2.60 6.05
C LEU A 122 6.55 3.70 6.31
N TYR A 123 6.38 4.48 7.38
CA TYR A 123 7.33 5.50 7.80
C TYR A 123 8.72 4.92 8.10
N ASN A 124 8.80 3.86 8.92
CA ASN A 124 10.08 3.26 9.28
C ASN A 124 10.87 2.83 8.03
N ASN A 125 10.21 2.16 7.10
CA ASN A 125 10.83 1.72 5.85
C ASN A 125 11.24 2.89 4.92
N LEU A 126 10.53 4.02 5.01
CA LEU A 126 10.82 5.20 4.21
C LEU A 126 12.08 5.92 4.69
N VAL A 127 12.19 6.17 5.99
CA VAL A 127 13.32 6.88 6.60
C VAL A 127 14.63 6.17 6.30
N GLU A 128 14.63 4.83 6.29
CA GLU A 128 15.83 4.06 5.95
C GLU A 128 16.23 4.13 4.47
N LYS A 129 15.27 4.37 3.57
CA LYS A 129 15.49 4.26 2.11
C LYS A 129 15.52 5.60 1.37
N THR A 130 15.25 6.67 2.06
CA THR A 130 15.23 8.02 1.46
C THR A 130 16.04 8.97 2.33
N ASP A 131 16.79 9.89 1.68
CA ASP A 131 17.49 10.98 2.36
C ASP A 131 16.50 12.05 2.87
N SER A 132 15.36 11.62 3.44
CA SER A 132 14.29 12.50 3.93
C SER A 132 14.56 13.03 5.34
N ASN A 133 15.83 13.19 5.71
CA ASN A 133 16.23 13.68 7.04
C ASN A 133 16.07 15.19 7.21
N GLU A 134 15.88 15.94 6.11
CA GLU A 134 15.69 17.39 6.14
C GLU A 134 14.47 17.80 5.33
N GLY A 135 13.68 18.74 5.87
CA GLY A 135 12.48 19.28 5.25
C GLY A 135 11.21 18.50 5.57
N SER A 136 10.14 18.81 4.84
CA SER A 136 8.79 18.27 5.09
C SER A 136 8.34 17.35 3.98
N PHE A 137 7.83 16.18 4.36
CA PHE A 137 7.30 15.17 3.44
C PHE A 137 5.91 14.71 3.88
N ALA A 138 4.99 14.58 2.91
CA ALA A 138 3.73 13.89 3.09
C ALA A 138 3.80 12.52 2.42
N TYR A 139 3.95 11.47 3.22
CA TYR A 139 3.82 10.11 2.72
C TYR A 139 2.34 9.75 2.60
N ILE A 140 1.91 9.38 1.39
CA ILE A 140 0.51 9.09 1.08
C ILE A 140 0.41 7.69 0.46
N ASP A 141 -0.24 6.76 1.17
CA ASP A 141 -0.55 5.41 0.66
C ASP A 141 -2.05 5.30 0.35
N VAL A 142 -2.37 5.12 -0.94
CA VAL A 142 -3.75 5.00 -1.39
C VAL A 142 -4.10 3.54 -1.57
N GLY A 143 -4.80 2.99 -0.58
CA GLY A 143 -5.36 1.65 -0.58
C GLY A 143 -6.72 1.53 -1.25
N GLY A 144 -7.31 0.33 -1.17
CA GLY A 144 -8.67 0.10 -1.67
C GLY A 144 -9.75 0.61 -0.72
N GLY A 145 -9.52 0.62 0.57
CA GLY A 145 -10.50 0.98 1.59
C GLY A 145 -10.17 2.25 2.38
N SER A 146 -8.90 2.60 2.48
CA SER A 146 -8.41 3.77 3.21
C SER A 146 -7.29 4.46 2.46
N THR A 147 -6.96 5.66 2.90
CA THR A 147 -5.78 6.43 2.50
C THR A 147 -5.06 6.85 3.78
N GLU A 148 -3.83 6.42 3.92
CA GLU A 148 -2.95 6.78 5.01
C GLU A 148 -2.12 8.00 4.61
N VAL A 149 -2.06 9.00 5.48
CA VAL A 149 -1.23 10.20 5.32
C VAL A 149 -0.35 10.35 6.56
N SER A 150 0.95 10.42 6.35
CA SER A 150 1.94 10.67 7.40
C SER A 150 2.79 11.86 7.04
N ILE A 151 2.87 12.84 7.93
CA ILE A 151 3.75 14.00 7.78
C ILE A 151 5.05 13.73 8.51
N ILE A 152 6.13 13.81 7.76
CA ILE A 152 7.50 13.68 8.27
C ILE A 152 8.13 15.06 8.17
N HIS A 153 8.63 15.58 9.27
CA HIS A 153 9.32 16.86 9.34
C HIS A 153 10.66 16.68 10.01
N ASP A 154 11.72 17.03 9.30
CA ASP A 154 13.11 16.85 9.73
C ASP A 154 13.41 15.43 10.27
N GLY A 155 13.00 14.43 9.49
CA GLY A 155 13.22 13.02 9.79
C GLY A 155 12.32 12.46 10.91
N VAL A 156 11.39 13.23 11.47
CA VAL A 156 10.50 12.79 12.56
C VAL A 156 9.07 12.67 12.06
N LEU A 157 8.36 11.61 12.45
CA LEU A 157 6.92 11.48 12.21
C LEU A 157 6.15 12.48 13.07
N ALA A 158 5.75 13.60 12.47
CA ALA A 158 5.06 14.67 13.15
C ALA A 158 3.54 14.40 13.29
N GLU A 159 2.92 13.90 12.22
CA GLU A 159 1.47 13.62 12.18
C GLU A 159 1.19 12.36 11.38
N SER A 160 0.12 11.65 11.73
CA SER A 160 -0.35 10.49 10.98
C SER A 160 -1.86 10.33 11.10
N TYR A 161 -2.52 10.12 9.96
CA TYR A 161 -3.96 9.90 9.91
C TYR A 161 -4.34 8.87 8.84
N SER A 162 -5.33 8.02 9.15
CA SER A 162 -5.92 7.06 8.21
C SER A 162 -7.36 7.50 7.91
N TYR A 163 -7.60 7.88 6.65
CA TYR A 163 -8.91 8.30 6.17
C TYR A 163 -9.67 7.11 5.59
N ASN A 164 -10.94 6.94 5.94
CA ASN A 164 -11.83 5.95 5.32
C ASN A 164 -12.19 6.36 3.89
N MET A 165 -11.17 6.62 3.07
CA MET A 165 -11.23 7.05 1.68
C MET A 165 -10.21 6.26 0.88
N GLY A 166 -10.66 5.18 0.25
CA GLY A 166 -9.84 4.33 -0.62
C GLY A 166 -10.57 4.08 -1.93
N THR A 167 -9.86 3.55 -2.92
CA THR A 167 -10.36 3.44 -4.29
C THR A 167 -11.64 2.62 -4.43
N LEU A 168 -11.73 1.47 -3.76
CA LEU A 168 -12.93 0.63 -3.78
C LEU A 168 -14.06 1.23 -2.93
N ARG A 169 -13.71 1.94 -1.84
CA ARG A 169 -14.70 2.65 -1.03
C ARG A 169 -15.34 3.80 -1.82
N MET A 170 -14.56 4.54 -2.61
CA MET A 170 -15.05 5.58 -3.52
C MET A 170 -15.98 4.99 -4.59
N LEU A 171 -15.56 3.92 -5.27
CA LEU A 171 -16.36 3.24 -6.29
C LEU A 171 -17.72 2.75 -5.76
N ASN A 172 -17.81 2.43 -4.49
CA ASN A 172 -19.05 1.97 -3.85
C ASN A 172 -19.84 3.10 -3.17
N GLY A 173 -19.46 4.37 -3.34
CA GLY A 173 -20.14 5.52 -2.73
C GLY A 173 -20.14 5.49 -1.19
N LYS A 174 -19.11 4.91 -0.58
CA LYS A 174 -19.00 4.73 0.88
C LYS A 174 -18.00 5.67 1.54
N VAL A 175 -17.57 6.70 0.83
CA VAL A 175 -16.82 7.82 1.41
C VAL A 175 -17.83 8.87 1.88
N THR A 176 -17.74 9.30 3.13
CA THR A 176 -18.65 10.28 3.68
C THR A 176 -18.15 11.71 3.45
N ALA A 177 -19.05 12.67 3.40
CA ALA A 177 -18.70 14.09 3.27
C ALA A 177 -17.78 14.56 4.41
N GLU A 178 -17.96 14.03 5.63
CA GLU A 178 -17.09 14.31 6.77
C GLU A 178 -15.67 13.83 6.53
N THR A 179 -15.49 12.64 5.93
CA THR A 179 -14.16 12.11 5.60
C THR A 179 -13.47 12.99 4.55
N GLU A 180 -14.18 13.40 3.50
CA GLU A 180 -13.64 14.29 2.47
C GLU A 180 -13.27 15.67 3.04
N LYS A 181 -14.14 16.23 3.87
CA LYS A 181 -13.92 17.50 4.58
C LYS A 181 -12.67 17.41 5.47
N LEU A 182 -12.57 16.37 6.29
CA LEU A 182 -11.44 16.15 7.19
C LEU A 182 -10.12 15.97 6.43
N PHE A 183 -10.15 15.24 5.31
CA PHE A 183 -9.00 15.08 4.44
C PHE A 183 -8.51 16.45 3.91
N LYS A 184 -9.43 17.28 3.39
CA LYS A 184 -9.11 18.61 2.92
C LYS A 184 -8.56 19.51 4.04
N GLU A 185 -9.25 19.59 5.17
CA GLU A 185 -8.88 20.44 6.30
C GLU A 185 -7.49 20.08 6.84
N ASN A 186 -7.23 18.79 7.06
CA ASN A 186 -5.93 18.35 7.56
C ASN A 186 -4.80 18.65 6.57
N LEU A 187 -4.96 18.32 5.29
CA LEU A 187 -3.90 18.56 4.31
C LEU A 187 -3.63 20.05 4.11
N THR A 188 -4.67 20.89 4.10
CA THR A 188 -4.51 22.35 4.03
C THR A 188 -3.77 22.87 5.28
N ARG A 189 -4.14 22.42 6.47
CA ARG A 189 -3.45 22.76 7.72
C ARG A 189 -1.98 22.30 7.69
N TYR A 190 -1.69 21.11 7.19
CA TYR A 190 -0.32 20.63 7.06
C TYR A 190 0.51 21.52 6.14
N ALA A 191 -0.04 21.92 4.97
CA ALA A 191 0.64 22.84 4.06
C ALA A 191 0.95 24.21 4.72
N GLU A 192 0.06 24.71 5.56
CA GLU A 192 0.26 25.97 6.30
C GLU A 192 1.30 25.82 7.43
N GLN A 193 1.26 24.69 8.14
CA GLN A 193 2.11 24.45 9.32
C GLN A 193 3.53 24.06 8.97
N TYR A 194 3.73 23.24 7.92
CA TYR A 194 5.04 22.64 7.59
C TYR A 194 5.68 23.21 6.32
N GLY A 195 5.02 24.16 5.64
CA GLY A 195 5.58 24.89 4.51
C GLY A 195 5.74 24.01 3.24
N ASP A 196 6.91 24.04 2.63
CA ASP A 196 7.21 23.33 1.37
C ASP A 196 7.22 21.80 1.58
N ILE A 197 6.04 21.18 1.51
CA ILE A 197 5.88 19.74 1.67
C ILE A 197 6.08 19.04 0.32
N LYS A 198 6.89 17.97 0.30
CA LYS A 198 7.04 17.08 -0.85
C LYS A 198 6.19 15.84 -0.66
N ILE A 199 5.42 15.43 -1.69
CA ILE A 199 4.60 14.21 -1.60
C ILE A 199 5.43 12.99 -1.99
N ILE A 200 5.34 11.95 -1.16
CA ILE A 200 5.83 10.60 -1.46
C ILE A 200 4.61 9.70 -1.59
N GLY A 201 4.33 9.24 -2.82
CA GLY A 201 3.18 8.40 -3.13
C GLY A 201 3.50 6.91 -3.08
N SER A 202 2.65 6.15 -2.39
CA SER A 202 2.72 4.70 -2.29
C SER A 202 1.45 4.04 -2.80
N GLY A 203 1.55 2.77 -3.09
CA GLY A 203 0.45 1.95 -3.56
C GLY A 203 0.57 1.56 -5.04
N GLY A 204 -0.14 0.48 -5.38
CA GLY A 204 -0.01 -0.08 -6.72
C GLY A 204 -0.55 0.80 -7.83
N ASN A 205 -1.48 1.73 -7.55
CA ASN A 205 -2.07 2.61 -8.56
C ASN A 205 -1.14 3.76 -8.90
N ILE A 206 -0.53 4.43 -7.91
CA ILE A 206 0.43 5.50 -8.19
C ILE A 206 1.66 4.96 -8.92
N ASN A 207 2.15 3.76 -8.56
CA ASN A 207 3.22 3.09 -9.29
C ASN A 207 2.86 2.84 -10.77
N LYS A 208 1.61 2.45 -11.06
CA LYS A 208 1.15 2.26 -12.44
C LYS A 208 1.01 3.60 -13.17
N LEU A 209 0.43 4.62 -12.53
CA LEU A 209 0.34 5.98 -13.10
C LEU A 209 1.72 6.54 -13.42
N ASN A 210 2.67 6.45 -12.51
CA ASN A 210 4.05 6.86 -12.75
C ASN A 210 4.70 6.10 -13.91
N LYS A 211 4.44 4.78 -14.02
CA LYS A 211 4.92 3.98 -15.15
C LYS A 211 4.29 4.40 -16.49
N LEU A 212 3.03 4.80 -16.50
CA LEU A 212 2.32 5.28 -17.69
C LEU A 212 2.75 6.68 -18.13
N ALA A 213 3.17 7.53 -17.17
CA ALA A 213 3.66 8.88 -17.45
C ALA A 213 5.03 8.89 -18.17
N ARG A 214 5.83 7.84 -17.97
CA ARG A 214 7.20 7.77 -18.53
C ARG A 214 7.17 7.60 -20.04
N HIS A 215 7.64 8.62 -20.76
CA HIS A 215 7.82 8.59 -22.22
C HIS A 215 9.24 8.25 -22.66
N SER A 216 10.22 8.21 -21.75
CA SER A 216 11.63 7.91 -22.05
C SER A 216 12.27 7.02 -20.98
N LYS A 217 13.41 6.41 -21.33
CA LYS A 217 14.21 5.50 -20.49
C LYS A 217 14.88 6.17 -19.28
N GLN A 218 14.71 7.47 -19.07
CA GLN A 218 15.24 8.14 -17.90
C GLN A 218 14.38 7.82 -16.69
N ASP A 219 15.00 7.19 -15.70
CA ASP A 219 14.40 6.72 -14.44
C ASP A 219 13.95 7.89 -13.54
N SER A 220 12.91 8.60 -13.96
CA SER A 220 12.27 9.58 -13.08
C SER A 220 11.41 8.85 -12.04
N LYS A 221 11.80 8.95 -10.78
CA LYS A 221 10.97 8.53 -9.64
C LYS A 221 9.86 9.54 -9.34
N ASN A 222 9.74 10.60 -10.14
CA ASN A 222 8.81 11.70 -9.94
C ASN A 222 7.71 11.68 -11.00
N LEU A 223 6.45 11.72 -10.54
CA LEU A 223 5.27 11.96 -11.34
C LEU A 223 4.85 13.42 -11.17
N THR A 224 4.90 14.21 -12.23
CA THR A 224 4.47 15.62 -12.17
C THR A 224 2.96 15.74 -12.09
N LEU A 225 2.46 16.80 -11.47
CA LEU A 225 1.03 17.11 -11.41
C LEU A 225 0.43 17.26 -12.82
N ALA A 226 1.18 17.85 -13.76
CA ALA A 226 0.75 17.99 -15.14
C ALA A 226 0.54 16.63 -15.84
N GLU A 227 1.46 15.69 -15.65
CA GLU A 227 1.33 14.32 -16.19
C GLU A 227 0.20 13.54 -15.52
N LEU A 228 0.01 13.69 -14.21
CA LEU A 228 -1.10 13.07 -13.49
C LEU A 228 -2.45 13.60 -14.01
N LYS A 229 -2.59 14.93 -14.18
CA LYS A 229 -3.78 15.56 -14.77
C LYS A 229 -4.03 15.06 -16.19
N ARG A 230 -2.99 14.99 -17.03
CA ARG A 230 -3.08 14.48 -18.38
C ARG A 230 -3.58 13.03 -18.42
N LEU A 231 -2.98 12.14 -17.64
CA LEU A 231 -3.40 10.74 -17.55
C LEU A 231 -4.83 10.60 -17.05
N TYR A 232 -5.20 11.36 -16.01
CA TYR A 232 -6.57 11.39 -15.50
C TYR A 232 -7.57 11.79 -16.59
N SER A 233 -7.34 12.92 -17.28
CA SER A 233 -8.22 13.41 -18.34
C SER A 233 -8.32 12.46 -19.53
N MET A 234 -7.27 11.72 -19.85
CA MET A 234 -7.31 10.71 -20.93
C MET A 234 -8.08 9.46 -20.51
N MET A 235 -8.00 9.02 -19.26
CA MET A 235 -8.62 7.77 -18.79
C MET A 235 -10.04 7.96 -18.27
N GLN A 236 -10.37 9.14 -17.75
CA GLN A 236 -11.65 9.39 -17.07
C GLN A 236 -12.86 9.16 -18.00
N PRO A 237 -12.89 9.61 -19.28
CA PRO A 237 -14.04 9.38 -20.16
C PRO A 237 -14.16 7.95 -20.70
N LEU A 238 -13.14 7.11 -20.53
CA LEU A 238 -13.10 5.75 -21.09
C LEU A 238 -13.85 4.75 -20.19
N SER A 239 -14.45 3.74 -20.79
CA SER A 239 -14.96 2.57 -20.10
C SER A 239 -13.82 1.76 -19.44
N ILE A 240 -14.16 0.79 -18.58
CA ILE A 240 -13.18 -0.09 -17.95
C ILE A 240 -12.43 -0.88 -19.02
N GLU A 241 -13.14 -1.46 -19.99
CA GLU A 241 -12.59 -2.25 -21.09
C GLU A 241 -11.66 -1.43 -21.98
N GLU A 242 -12.04 -0.17 -22.28
CA GLU A 242 -11.18 0.73 -23.05
C GLU A 242 -9.90 1.08 -22.30
N ARG A 243 -9.98 1.28 -20.97
CA ARG A 243 -8.79 1.48 -20.14
C ARG A 243 -7.87 0.26 -20.09
N GLU A 244 -8.44 -0.95 -20.04
CA GLU A 244 -7.67 -2.20 -20.10
C GLU A 244 -6.86 -2.28 -21.39
N ILE A 245 -7.50 -2.04 -22.52
CA ILE A 245 -6.88 -2.13 -23.84
C ILE A 245 -5.87 -0.99 -24.04
N SER A 246 -6.31 0.29 -23.87
CA SER A 246 -5.50 1.46 -24.23
C SER A 246 -4.28 1.67 -23.33
N PHE A 247 -4.37 1.25 -22.04
CA PHE A 247 -3.29 1.45 -21.05
C PHE A 247 -2.68 0.15 -20.55
N SER A 248 -3.03 -0.98 -21.14
CA SER A 248 -2.58 -2.32 -20.70
C SER A 248 -2.76 -2.49 -19.19
N LEU A 249 -3.96 -2.17 -18.70
CA LEU A 249 -4.35 -2.35 -17.32
C LEU A 249 -4.94 -3.75 -17.12
N LYS A 250 -4.75 -4.32 -15.94
CA LYS A 250 -5.50 -5.49 -15.52
C LYS A 250 -6.90 -5.04 -15.07
N GLU A 251 -7.92 -5.90 -15.22
CA GLU A 251 -9.31 -5.66 -14.81
C GLU A 251 -9.40 -5.05 -13.39
N ASP A 252 -8.73 -5.68 -12.43
CA ASP A 252 -8.70 -5.26 -11.02
C ASP A 252 -7.94 -3.94 -10.77
N ARG A 253 -7.51 -3.28 -11.83
CA ARG A 253 -6.84 -1.98 -11.80
C ARG A 253 -7.55 -0.93 -12.63
N ALA A 254 -8.16 -1.30 -13.75
CA ALA A 254 -8.81 -0.39 -14.67
C ALA A 254 -9.97 0.38 -14.03
N ASP A 255 -10.67 -0.22 -13.07
CA ASP A 255 -11.75 0.42 -12.32
C ASP A 255 -11.25 1.34 -11.18
N VAL A 256 -10.13 0.98 -10.51
CA VAL A 256 -9.62 1.70 -9.34
C VAL A 256 -8.58 2.77 -9.66
N ILE A 257 -8.09 2.85 -10.90
CA ILE A 257 -7.03 3.80 -11.29
C ILE A 257 -7.52 5.26 -11.23
N ILE A 258 -8.78 5.51 -11.63
CA ILE A 258 -9.38 6.85 -11.61
C ILE A 258 -9.59 7.34 -10.18
N PRO A 259 -10.26 6.61 -9.27
CA PRO A 259 -10.34 7.03 -7.88
C PRO A 259 -8.98 7.26 -7.23
N ALA A 260 -7.96 6.46 -7.57
CA ALA A 260 -6.62 6.68 -7.05
C ALA A 260 -6.02 8.00 -7.56
N ALA A 261 -6.15 8.29 -8.87
CA ALA A 261 -5.69 9.56 -9.43
C ALA A 261 -6.39 10.75 -8.78
N GLU A 262 -7.71 10.67 -8.53
CA GLU A 262 -8.49 11.73 -7.87
C GLU A 262 -7.98 12.03 -6.46
N ILE A 263 -7.67 11.00 -5.65
CA ILE A 263 -7.13 11.19 -4.30
C ILE A 263 -5.78 11.92 -4.38
N PHE A 264 -4.89 11.51 -5.28
CA PHE A 264 -3.59 12.16 -5.44
C PHE A 264 -3.70 13.58 -6.00
N LEU A 265 -4.63 13.84 -6.92
CA LEU A 265 -4.89 15.20 -7.44
C LEU A 265 -5.37 16.14 -6.33
N LYS A 266 -6.33 15.68 -5.48
CA LYS A 266 -6.78 16.41 -4.29
C LYS A 266 -5.64 16.64 -3.30
N ALA A 267 -4.79 15.63 -3.08
CA ALA A 267 -3.64 15.77 -2.19
C ALA A 267 -2.63 16.81 -2.70
N CYS A 268 -2.31 16.79 -4.00
CA CYS A 268 -1.45 17.81 -4.62
C CYS A 268 -2.03 19.22 -4.49
N GLU A 269 -3.34 19.36 -4.71
CA GLU A 269 -4.04 20.64 -4.58
C GLU A 269 -3.96 21.19 -3.15
N TYR A 270 -4.31 20.36 -2.14
CA TYR A 270 -4.39 20.81 -0.74
C TYR A 270 -3.01 21.03 -0.11
N LEU A 271 -2.01 20.24 -0.49
CA LEU A 271 -0.61 20.38 -0.07
C LEU A 271 0.18 21.36 -0.95
N LYS A 272 -0.41 21.91 -2.02
CA LYS A 272 0.21 22.83 -2.99
C LYS A 272 1.48 22.24 -3.64
N CYS A 273 1.45 20.95 -3.99
CA CYS A 273 2.59 20.23 -4.56
C CYS A 273 2.46 20.07 -6.08
N GLU A 274 3.57 20.24 -6.81
CA GLU A 274 3.63 20.11 -8.26
C GLU A 274 4.13 18.74 -8.74
N SER A 275 4.52 17.85 -7.83
CA SER A 275 5.02 16.52 -8.16
C SER A 275 4.84 15.54 -7.00
N ILE A 276 4.88 14.26 -7.33
CA ILE A 276 4.80 13.12 -6.40
C ILE A 276 6.03 12.26 -6.62
N MET A 277 6.83 12.05 -5.59
CA MET A 277 7.90 11.05 -5.58
C MET A 277 7.28 9.65 -5.46
N VAL A 278 7.70 8.69 -6.29
CA VAL A 278 7.14 7.32 -6.30
C VAL A 278 8.28 6.31 -6.16
N PRO A 279 8.74 6.03 -4.93
CA PRO A 279 9.91 5.19 -4.68
C PRO A 279 9.66 3.68 -4.87
N ASN A 280 8.44 3.26 -5.22
CA ASN A 280 8.05 1.86 -5.39
C ASN A 280 8.19 1.01 -4.11
N ILE A 281 7.94 1.61 -2.96
CA ILE A 281 7.86 0.96 -1.66
C ILE A 281 6.41 0.52 -1.42
N SER A 282 6.20 -0.59 -0.72
CA SER A 282 4.88 -1.10 -0.37
C SER A 282 4.81 -1.55 1.09
N LEU A 283 3.59 -1.64 1.64
CA LEU A 283 3.37 -2.20 2.98
C LEU A 283 3.99 -3.60 3.15
N ALA A 284 3.98 -4.43 2.10
CA ALA A 284 4.64 -5.74 2.15
C ALA A 284 6.15 -5.63 2.36
N ASP A 285 6.81 -4.63 1.75
CA ASP A 285 8.22 -4.34 2.02
C ASP A 285 8.43 -3.93 3.47
N SER A 286 7.62 -3.01 3.98
CA SER A 286 7.72 -2.52 5.37
C SER A 286 7.47 -3.60 6.43
N ILE A 287 6.55 -4.53 6.17
CA ILE A 287 6.28 -5.65 7.08
C ILE A 287 7.48 -6.59 7.18
N VAL A 288 8.11 -6.96 6.05
CA VAL A 288 9.23 -7.92 6.06
C VAL A 288 10.52 -7.28 6.56
N ASP A 289 10.77 -6.01 6.23
CA ASP A 289 11.94 -5.27 6.71
C ASP A 289 11.84 -5.06 8.23
N GLY A 290 10.71 -4.58 8.76
CA GLY A 290 10.48 -4.48 10.20
C GLY A 290 10.44 -5.82 10.96
N LEU A 291 10.15 -6.95 10.28
CA LEU A 291 10.33 -8.27 10.88
C LEU A 291 11.81 -8.60 11.06
N TYR A 292 12.63 -8.30 10.04
CA TYR A 292 14.08 -8.49 10.09
C TYR A 292 14.71 -7.69 11.23
N GLU A 293 14.42 -6.39 11.35
CA GLU A 293 14.92 -5.52 12.42
C GLU A 293 14.59 -6.09 13.81
N LYS A 294 13.33 -6.51 14.02
CA LYS A 294 12.91 -7.12 15.29
C LYS A 294 13.63 -8.43 15.62
N MET A 295 14.03 -9.19 14.61
CA MET A 295 14.78 -10.43 14.82
C MET A 295 16.24 -10.12 15.18
N MET A 296 16.86 -9.14 14.50
CA MET A 296 18.23 -8.71 14.78
C MET A 296 18.35 -8.13 16.19
N ALA A 297 17.45 -7.23 16.59
CA ALA A 297 17.46 -6.66 17.95
C ALA A 297 17.36 -7.71 19.06
N LYS A 298 16.65 -8.83 18.85
CA LYS A 298 16.57 -9.94 19.82
C LYS A 298 17.81 -10.82 19.87
N THR A 299 18.69 -10.73 18.89
CA THR A 299 19.92 -11.53 18.83
C THR A 299 21.08 -10.80 19.55
N GLU A 300 20.93 -9.49 19.76
CA GLU A 300 21.89 -8.62 20.46
C GLU A 300 21.62 -8.50 21.98
N GLU A 301 20.43 -8.94 22.43
CA GLU A 301 20.08 -9.09 23.87
C GLU A 301 20.47 -10.50 24.38
#